data_f933e91c343dcad7c7f69ea7869776e7
#
_entry.id   f933e91c343dcad7c7f69ea7869776e7
#
_cell.length_a   1.000
_cell.length_b   1.000
_cell.length_c   1.000
_cell.angle_alpha   90.00
_cell.angle_beta   90.00
_cell.angle_gamma   90.00
#
_symmetry.space_group_name_H-M   'P 1'
#
loop_
_entity.id
_entity.type
_entity.pdbx_description
1 polymer ?
#
loop_
_entity_poly.entity_id
_entity_poly.type
_entity_poly.pdbx_seq_one_letter_code
_entity_poly.pdbx_strand_id
1 'polypeptide(L)'
;MKRRNLIKIASAFAVVTMLGLGIHTKAYALGATSSIDSVTIGSNKTTVDITMNNSGDMSGTDGNFYLFELQPYEDGIGNRTDYLEKLSAGSVTKSYQLNKGSENSRLYNSYVVAVYDGSKYVPVSSQKYITNPEAVASNTAAYKTQASKKGLQIELKMLDDAFDLGVKHASTNIAFNQILGNGIDYNYNGKTYHFNKAVVEDYDKTISAFSGKDMTVTAIILNGYNEAHPELMYPNMPRRDSIFYYMFNASSKEGAETTEAIASFLAERYNGKTPKYGKVSNWIIGNEINNQQWNYVGDMDVRSYTRRYEKAFRIFYNAIKSNSSTDRVFYSLDYNWNNEINNKNKYGGKQVVDNFNSLVLEHGDIDWGLAYHPYPAPMTEPEFWDDAEKTGLIKDSFDSPVINFANLNKLTDYFAQDALKKNGVVRHIMLTEEGFTATNPTRGNIENEQAAAFAYSYYLVDSNPYIEAYILSRQVDAPLEVRAGLSFGLWTCNMNVGDEIKAVSKRKIWNVFKYIDKAKYTLDNTDFAKSVLGISKWQEKVPNFKWTAQENRR
;
A
#
# COMPACT_ATOMS: atom_id res chain seq x y z
N MET A 1 -21.78 -17.17 56.20
CA MET A 1 -22.03 -18.30 55.27
C MET A 1 -22.79 -17.80 54.04
N LYS A 2 -22.11 -17.58 52.92
CA LYS A 2 -22.66 -17.57 51.57
C LYS A 2 -21.49 -17.72 50.61
N ARG A 3 -21.55 -18.80 49.82
CA ARG A 3 -20.49 -19.28 48.90
C ARG A 3 -20.33 -18.32 47.71
N ARG A 4 -19.08 -17.96 47.41
CA ARG A 4 -18.68 -17.33 46.13
C ARG A 4 -18.66 -18.42 45.05
N ASN A 5 -19.52 -18.29 44.07
CA ASN A 5 -19.41 -19.04 42.81
C ASN A 5 -18.42 -18.35 41.89
N LEU A 6 -17.26 -18.96 41.66
CA LEU A 6 -16.36 -18.63 40.58
C LEU A 6 -16.98 -19.14 39.28
N ILE A 7 -17.41 -18.23 38.45
CA ILE A 7 -17.74 -18.54 37.04
C ILE A 7 -16.40 -18.56 36.29
N LYS A 8 -15.96 -19.76 35.92
CA LYS A 8 -14.91 -19.94 34.92
C LYS A 8 -15.46 -19.52 33.57
N ILE A 9 -15.00 -18.39 33.04
CA ILE A 9 -15.20 -18.01 31.65
C ILE A 9 -14.20 -18.85 30.83
N ALA A 10 -14.68 -19.92 30.23
CA ALA A 10 -13.96 -20.62 29.18
C ALA A 10 -14.04 -19.74 27.94
N SER A 11 -12.92 -19.12 27.59
CA SER A 11 -12.73 -18.47 26.31
C SER A 11 -12.79 -19.54 25.20
N ALA A 12 -13.96 -19.68 24.58
CA ALA A 12 -14.09 -20.42 23.35
C ALA A 12 -13.42 -19.59 22.25
N PHE A 13 -12.22 -20.02 21.83
CA PHE A 13 -11.68 -19.64 20.54
C PHE A 13 -12.63 -20.20 19.47
N ALA A 14 -13.53 -19.38 19.00
CA ALA A 14 -14.24 -19.65 17.76
C ALA A 14 -13.23 -19.48 16.64
N VAL A 15 -12.67 -20.59 16.18
CA VAL A 15 -11.99 -20.69 14.89
C VAL A 15 -13.07 -20.41 13.85
N VAL A 16 -13.09 -19.18 13.34
CA VAL A 16 -13.88 -18.81 12.17
C VAL A 16 -13.17 -19.39 10.95
N THR A 17 -13.39 -20.71 10.72
CA THR A 17 -13.16 -21.33 9.43
C THR A 17 -14.33 -20.94 8.53
N MET A 18 -14.25 -19.82 7.84
CA MET A 18 -15.18 -19.49 6.78
C MET A 18 -14.56 -19.72 5.41
N LEU A 19 -14.94 -20.87 4.87
CA LEU A 19 -15.46 -21.11 3.54
C LEU A 19 -14.78 -20.33 2.40
N GLY A 20 -13.64 -20.84 1.96
CA GLY A 20 -13.30 -20.86 0.54
C GLY A 20 -14.28 -21.82 -0.14
N LEU A 21 -15.40 -21.28 -0.61
CA LEU A 21 -16.45 -22.08 -1.25
C LEU A 21 -15.90 -22.80 -2.49
N GLY A 22 -15.79 -24.10 -2.40
CA GLY A 22 -15.73 -25.01 -3.56
C GLY A 22 -14.56 -26.01 -3.60
N ILE A 23 -13.42 -25.74 -2.95
CA ILE A 23 -12.24 -26.62 -3.06
C ILE A 23 -12.01 -27.44 -1.78
N HIS A 24 -12.26 -26.85 -0.61
CA HIS A 24 -11.97 -27.54 0.67
C HIS A 24 -12.96 -28.63 1.09
N THR A 25 -14.19 -28.61 0.59
CA THR A 25 -15.22 -29.58 1.04
C THR A 25 -14.90 -31.03 0.71
N LYS A 26 -14.16 -31.31 -0.39
CA LYS A 26 -13.74 -32.67 -0.72
C LYS A 26 -12.49 -33.12 0.05
N ALA A 27 -11.57 -32.20 0.38
CA ALA A 27 -10.38 -32.52 1.16
C ALA A 27 -10.75 -32.98 2.59
N TYR A 28 -11.70 -32.28 3.23
CA TYR A 28 -12.23 -32.72 4.54
C TYR A 28 -12.95 -34.07 4.48
N ALA A 29 -13.57 -34.42 3.34
CA ALA A 29 -14.19 -35.74 3.14
C ALA A 29 -13.15 -36.85 3.01
N LEU A 30 -11.90 -36.54 2.63
CA LEU A 30 -10.81 -37.52 2.52
C LEU A 30 -10.01 -37.70 3.82
N GLY A 31 -10.20 -36.81 4.83
CA GLY A 31 -9.48 -36.89 6.10
C GLY A 31 -7.98 -36.53 6.04
N ALA A 32 -7.42 -36.37 4.85
CA ALA A 32 -6.04 -35.96 4.64
C ALA A 32 -5.88 -34.45 4.84
N THR A 33 -4.84 -34.01 5.54
CA THR A 33 -4.51 -32.61 5.80
C THR A 33 -3.02 -32.34 5.61
N SER A 34 -2.66 -31.14 5.17
CA SER A 34 -1.30 -30.68 5.14
C SER A 34 -1.23 -29.20 5.54
N SER A 35 -0.18 -28.84 6.30
CA SER A 35 0.24 -27.45 6.46
C SER A 35 1.55 -27.23 5.71
N ILE A 36 1.64 -26.11 4.98
CA ILE A 36 2.93 -25.57 4.54
C ILE A 36 3.32 -24.52 5.59
N ASP A 37 4.27 -24.88 6.46
CA ASP A 37 4.65 -24.07 7.61
C ASP A 37 5.51 -22.89 7.19
N SER A 38 6.39 -23.06 6.19
CA SER A 38 7.20 -21.98 5.62
C SER A 38 7.57 -22.23 4.16
N VAL A 39 7.68 -21.13 3.41
CA VAL A 39 8.31 -21.05 2.09
C VAL A 39 9.30 -19.89 2.15
N THR A 40 10.60 -20.19 2.13
CA THR A 40 11.65 -19.18 2.31
C THR A 40 12.81 -19.40 1.34
N ILE A 41 13.47 -18.32 0.99
CA ILE A 41 14.78 -18.41 0.32
C ILE A 41 15.78 -18.90 1.37
N GLY A 42 16.49 -19.98 1.06
CA GLY A 42 17.49 -20.58 1.94
C GLY A 42 18.67 -19.65 2.22
N SER A 43 19.41 -19.95 3.28
CA SER A 43 20.60 -19.16 3.70
C SER A 43 21.70 -19.10 2.63
N ASN A 44 21.74 -20.08 1.73
CA ASN A 44 22.63 -20.10 0.56
C ASN A 44 22.22 -19.11 -0.54
N LYS A 45 21.02 -18.47 -0.44
CA LYS A 45 20.45 -17.51 -1.39
C LYS A 45 20.16 -18.09 -2.79
N THR A 46 20.24 -19.38 -2.97
CA THR A 46 20.07 -20.05 -4.27
C THR A 46 18.94 -21.05 -4.28
N THR A 47 18.36 -21.37 -3.11
CA THR A 47 17.26 -22.32 -2.99
C THR A 47 15.99 -21.67 -2.45
N VAL A 48 14.85 -22.29 -2.76
CA VAL A 48 13.58 -22.11 -2.06
C VAL A 48 13.39 -23.32 -1.16
N ASP A 49 13.31 -23.10 0.14
CA ASP A 49 13.13 -24.15 1.14
C ASP A 49 11.66 -24.14 1.59
N ILE A 50 11.00 -25.31 1.50
CA ILE A 50 9.59 -25.50 1.80
C ILE A 50 9.48 -26.51 2.92
N THR A 51 8.96 -26.07 4.08
CA THR A 51 8.70 -26.95 5.23
C THR A 51 7.21 -27.23 5.31
N MET A 52 6.86 -28.52 5.37
CA MET A 52 5.47 -29.00 5.34
C MET A 52 5.26 -30.04 6.44
N ASN A 53 4.01 -30.18 6.92
CA ASN A 53 3.59 -31.24 7.81
C ASN A 53 2.33 -31.91 7.23
N ASN A 54 2.49 -33.17 6.81
CA ASN A 54 1.46 -33.97 6.11
C ASN A 54 0.88 -35.00 7.06
N SER A 55 -0.43 -35.03 7.26
CA SER A 55 -1.08 -35.92 8.21
C SER A 55 -2.52 -36.25 7.83
N GLY A 56 -3.15 -37.12 8.61
CA GLY A 56 -4.56 -37.45 8.51
C GLY A 56 -4.85 -38.83 7.90
N ASP A 57 -6.12 -39.09 7.73
CA ASP A 57 -6.61 -40.34 7.14
C ASP A 57 -6.43 -40.30 5.62
N MET A 58 -5.68 -41.28 5.10
CA MET A 58 -5.41 -41.44 3.68
C MET A 58 -6.37 -42.38 2.98
N SER A 59 -7.43 -42.86 3.66
CA SER A 59 -8.46 -43.68 3.05
C SER A 59 -9.16 -42.91 1.91
N GLY A 60 -9.36 -43.56 0.78
CA GLY A 60 -9.91 -42.93 -0.42
C GLY A 60 -8.88 -42.09 -1.23
N THR A 61 -7.59 -42.22 -0.91
CA THR A 61 -6.46 -41.69 -1.69
C THR A 61 -5.53 -42.82 -2.13
N ASP A 62 -4.47 -42.50 -2.87
CA ASP A 62 -3.40 -43.47 -3.21
C ASP A 62 -2.32 -43.57 -2.10
N GLY A 63 -2.56 -43.01 -0.92
CA GLY A 63 -1.66 -43.04 0.23
C GLY A 63 -0.49 -42.05 0.17
N ASN A 64 -0.49 -41.12 -0.76
CA ASN A 64 0.60 -40.17 -0.95
C ASN A 64 0.16 -38.71 -0.96
N PHE A 65 1.05 -37.82 -0.55
CA PHE A 65 0.93 -36.39 -0.73
C PHE A 65 1.74 -35.93 -1.95
N TYR A 66 1.34 -34.82 -2.56
CA TYR A 66 1.95 -34.27 -3.77
C TYR A 66 2.13 -32.77 -3.64
N LEU A 67 3.36 -32.30 -3.81
CA LEU A 67 3.66 -30.86 -3.85
C LEU A 67 3.48 -30.35 -5.26
N PHE A 68 2.68 -29.29 -5.40
CA PHE A 68 2.53 -28.54 -6.65
C PHE A 68 3.15 -27.16 -6.51
N GLU A 69 3.79 -26.71 -7.57
CA GLU A 69 4.26 -25.35 -7.79
C GLU A 69 3.28 -24.64 -8.71
N LEU A 70 2.82 -23.47 -8.31
CA LEU A 70 1.87 -22.64 -9.05
C LEU A 70 2.56 -21.37 -9.53
N GLN A 71 2.33 -21.02 -10.80
CA GLN A 71 2.76 -19.73 -11.34
C GLN A 71 1.91 -18.59 -10.78
N PRO A 72 2.39 -17.33 -10.79
CA PRO A 72 1.64 -16.20 -10.26
C PRO A 72 0.22 -16.04 -10.84
N TYR A 73 0.02 -16.42 -12.08
CA TYR A 73 -1.27 -16.30 -12.76
C TYR A 73 -2.23 -17.47 -12.51
N GLU A 74 -1.78 -18.55 -11.88
CA GLU A 74 -2.62 -19.70 -11.57
C GLU A 74 -3.41 -19.47 -10.28
N ASP A 75 -4.69 -19.86 -10.27
CA ASP A 75 -5.57 -19.74 -9.10
C ASP A 75 -5.64 -21.04 -8.28
N GLY A 76 -4.96 -22.09 -8.72
CA GLY A 76 -4.91 -23.39 -8.08
C GLY A 76 -4.45 -24.48 -9.04
N ILE A 77 -4.45 -25.73 -8.59
CA ILE A 77 -3.98 -26.90 -9.35
C ILE A 77 -4.83 -27.16 -10.62
N GLY A 78 -6.14 -26.87 -10.58
CA GLY A 78 -7.04 -27.19 -11.68
C GLY A 78 -7.04 -28.69 -11.99
N ASN A 79 -6.84 -29.05 -13.26
CA ASN A 79 -6.76 -30.44 -13.73
C ASN A 79 -5.32 -30.89 -14.00
N ARG A 80 -4.32 -30.20 -13.45
CA ARG A 80 -2.90 -30.54 -13.64
C ARG A 80 -2.57 -31.89 -13.04
N THR A 81 -1.60 -32.59 -13.67
CA THR A 81 -1.04 -33.87 -13.23
C THR A 81 0.47 -33.80 -13.00
N ASP A 82 1.09 -32.67 -13.33
CA ASP A 82 2.50 -32.38 -13.22
C ASP A 82 2.83 -31.79 -11.83
N TYR A 83 2.88 -32.66 -10.83
CA TYR A 83 3.35 -32.29 -9.50
C TYR A 83 4.89 -32.13 -9.47
N LEU A 84 5.37 -31.27 -8.56
CA LEU A 84 6.81 -31.03 -8.38
C LEU A 84 7.50 -32.22 -7.69
N GLU A 85 6.87 -32.79 -6.67
CA GLU A 85 7.39 -33.94 -5.93
C GLU A 85 6.28 -34.72 -5.20
N LYS A 86 6.50 -36.04 -5.06
CA LYS A 86 5.71 -36.93 -4.23
C LYS A 86 6.29 -36.95 -2.81
N LEU A 87 5.43 -36.79 -1.81
CA LEU A 87 5.82 -36.62 -0.42
C LEU A 87 5.26 -37.75 0.45
N SER A 88 5.95 -38.07 1.53
CA SER A 88 5.46 -38.93 2.60
C SER A 88 4.67 -38.16 3.66
N ALA A 89 3.96 -38.89 4.52
CA ALA A 89 3.38 -38.36 5.74
C ALA A 89 4.50 -37.89 6.72
N GLY A 90 4.14 -36.97 7.61
CA GLY A 90 5.03 -36.39 8.62
C GLY A 90 5.59 -35.02 8.21
N SER A 91 6.50 -34.51 9.02
CA SER A 91 7.19 -33.27 8.76
C SER A 91 8.32 -33.49 7.74
N VAL A 92 8.35 -32.65 6.70
CA VAL A 92 9.35 -32.73 5.62
C VAL A 92 9.75 -31.34 5.16
N THR A 93 11.05 -31.14 4.91
CA THR A 93 11.58 -29.95 4.25
C THR A 93 12.17 -30.32 2.91
N LYS A 94 11.83 -29.58 1.87
CA LYS A 94 12.35 -29.74 0.51
C LYS A 94 12.98 -28.44 0.04
N SER A 95 14.06 -28.58 -0.74
CA SER A 95 14.81 -27.44 -1.28
C SER A 95 14.88 -27.55 -2.80
N TYR A 96 14.50 -26.47 -3.49
CA TYR A 96 14.50 -26.35 -4.95
C TYR A 96 15.33 -25.16 -5.36
N GLN A 97 15.96 -25.21 -6.56
CA GLN A 97 16.72 -24.06 -7.07
C GLN A 97 15.81 -22.86 -7.28
N LEU A 98 16.18 -21.71 -6.73
CA LEU A 98 15.43 -20.43 -6.88
C LEU A 98 15.45 -19.92 -8.33
N ASN A 99 16.58 -20.11 -9.04
CA ASN A 99 16.79 -19.71 -10.43
C ASN A 99 16.46 -18.21 -10.71
N LYS A 100 16.67 -17.32 -9.75
CA LYS A 100 16.38 -15.88 -9.92
C LYS A 100 17.06 -15.35 -11.17
N GLY A 101 16.29 -14.63 -12.01
CA GLY A 101 16.80 -14.04 -13.27
C GLY A 101 16.82 -14.99 -14.46
N SER A 102 16.19 -16.16 -14.38
CA SER A 102 15.99 -17.05 -15.51
C SER A 102 14.51 -17.32 -15.75
N GLU A 103 14.18 -17.92 -16.88
CA GLU A 103 12.80 -18.31 -17.25
C GLU A 103 12.14 -19.29 -16.27
N ASN A 104 12.96 -20.02 -15.49
CA ASN A 104 12.50 -20.95 -14.47
C ASN A 104 12.63 -20.34 -13.05
N SER A 105 12.56 -19.02 -12.94
CA SER A 105 12.64 -18.32 -11.65
C SER A 105 11.45 -18.70 -10.75
N ARG A 106 11.75 -19.08 -9.51
CA ARG A 106 10.74 -19.42 -8.49
C ARG A 106 10.39 -18.26 -7.58
N LEU A 107 10.92 -17.07 -7.83
CA LEU A 107 10.79 -15.93 -6.92
C LEU A 107 9.32 -15.52 -6.67
N TYR A 108 8.46 -15.72 -7.66
CA TYR A 108 7.06 -15.32 -7.60
C TYR A 108 6.08 -16.47 -7.43
N ASN A 109 6.57 -17.71 -7.51
CA ASN A 109 5.76 -18.90 -7.46
C ASN A 109 5.21 -19.16 -6.06
N SER A 110 4.16 -19.94 -6.01
CA SER A 110 3.56 -20.42 -4.77
C SER A 110 3.43 -21.92 -4.78
N TYR A 111 3.16 -22.48 -3.63
CA TYR A 111 3.16 -23.93 -3.41
C TYR A 111 1.91 -24.36 -2.70
N VAL A 112 1.43 -25.56 -3.07
CA VAL A 112 0.26 -26.22 -2.46
C VAL A 112 0.47 -27.71 -2.40
N VAL A 113 0.04 -28.35 -1.32
CA VAL A 113 0.05 -29.80 -1.17
C VAL A 113 -1.32 -30.36 -1.51
N ALA A 114 -1.35 -31.46 -2.26
CA ALA A 114 -2.54 -32.16 -2.67
C ALA A 114 -2.44 -33.66 -2.39
N VAL A 115 -3.57 -34.37 -2.46
CA VAL A 115 -3.69 -35.84 -2.52
C VAL A 115 -4.40 -36.26 -3.78
N TYR A 116 -4.16 -37.49 -4.27
CA TYR A 116 -4.87 -38.03 -5.42
C TYR A 116 -6.08 -38.82 -4.96
N ASP A 117 -7.30 -38.44 -5.38
CA ASP A 117 -8.58 -39.06 -4.96
C ASP A 117 -9.03 -40.21 -5.84
N GLY A 118 -8.13 -40.75 -6.68
CA GLY A 118 -8.42 -41.79 -7.67
C GLY A 118 -8.86 -41.21 -9.02
N SER A 119 -9.15 -39.92 -9.12
CA SER A 119 -9.54 -39.25 -10.37
C SER A 119 -8.76 -37.97 -10.65
N LYS A 120 -8.43 -37.19 -9.62
CA LYS A 120 -7.73 -35.92 -9.70
C LYS A 120 -6.97 -35.62 -8.44
N TYR A 121 -6.10 -34.62 -8.52
CA TYR A 121 -5.41 -34.03 -7.36
C TYR A 121 -6.32 -33.01 -6.64
N VAL A 122 -6.47 -33.20 -5.33
CA VAL A 122 -7.31 -32.35 -4.47
C VAL A 122 -6.41 -31.63 -3.46
N PRO A 123 -6.36 -30.28 -3.45
CA PRO A 123 -5.59 -29.53 -2.47
C PRO A 123 -6.00 -29.87 -1.03
N VAL A 124 -5.02 -30.08 -0.16
CA VAL A 124 -5.17 -30.34 1.28
C VAL A 124 -4.40 -29.35 2.15
N SER A 125 -3.75 -28.35 1.53
CA SER A 125 -3.15 -27.21 2.20
C SER A 125 -3.63 -25.91 1.58
N SER A 126 -3.45 -24.77 2.30
CA SER A 126 -3.49 -23.44 1.70
C SER A 126 -2.28 -23.24 0.80
N GLN A 127 -2.42 -22.36 -0.19
CA GLN A 127 -1.32 -21.88 -1.04
C GLN A 127 -0.35 -21.02 -0.24
N LYS A 128 0.96 -21.19 -0.44
CA LYS A 128 2.00 -20.39 0.24
C LYS A 128 3.00 -19.83 -0.74
N TYR A 129 3.38 -18.57 -0.53
CA TYR A 129 4.41 -17.85 -1.29
C TYR A 129 5.69 -17.70 -0.48
N ILE A 130 6.79 -17.32 -1.17
CA ILE A 130 8.02 -16.89 -0.51
C ILE A 130 7.74 -15.68 0.38
N THR A 131 8.24 -15.73 1.62
CA THR A 131 8.01 -14.69 2.64
C THR A 131 9.21 -13.80 2.95
N ASN A 132 10.40 -14.15 2.43
CA ASN A 132 11.66 -13.44 2.69
C ASN A 132 12.44 -13.09 1.40
N PRO A 133 11.83 -12.46 0.39
CA PRO A 133 12.52 -12.14 -0.87
C PRO A 133 13.74 -11.22 -0.67
N GLU A 134 13.81 -10.46 0.43
CA GLU A 134 14.95 -9.63 0.83
C GLU A 134 16.24 -10.40 1.05
N ALA A 135 16.18 -11.72 1.25
CA ALA A 135 17.37 -12.57 1.41
C ALA A 135 18.32 -12.49 0.20
N VAL A 136 17.76 -12.24 -1.01
CA VAL A 136 18.53 -12.10 -2.25
C VAL A 136 18.70 -10.67 -2.73
N ALA A 137 18.39 -9.70 -1.88
CA ALA A 137 18.48 -8.29 -2.23
C ALA A 137 19.90 -7.87 -2.61
N SER A 138 20.01 -7.09 -3.67
CA SER A 138 21.29 -6.55 -4.13
C SER A 138 21.68 -5.27 -3.36
N ASN A 139 20.74 -4.56 -2.76
CA ASN A 139 20.95 -3.44 -1.84
C ASN A 139 20.41 -3.78 -0.45
N THR A 140 21.27 -3.68 0.56
CA THR A 140 20.97 -3.94 1.97
C THR A 140 21.23 -2.73 2.88
N ALA A 141 21.39 -1.54 2.28
CA ALA A 141 21.58 -0.31 3.03
C ALA A 141 20.37 -0.06 3.96
N ALA A 142 20.63 0.41 5.18
CA ALA A 142 19.58 0.67 6.16
C ALA A 142 18.55 1.69 5.63
N TYR A 143 17.29 1.51 5.99
CA TYR A 143 16.25 2.49 5.71
C TYR A 143 16.56 3.81 6.43
N LYS A 144 16.47 4.90 5.71
CA LYS A 144 16.70 6.22 6.28
C LYS A 144 15.44 6.79 6.89
N THR A 145 15.39 6.83 8.20
CA THR A 145 14.34 7.55 8.93
C THR A 145 14.63 9.06 8.91
N GLN A 146 13.66 9.84 8.48
CA GLN A 146 13.75 11.31 8.49
C GLN A 146 13.47 11.87 9.89
N ALA A 147 14.12 13.00 10.21
CA ALA A 147 13.90 13.71 11.48
C ALA A 147 12.55 14.42 11.55
N SER A 148 11.91 14.67 10.42
CA SER A 148 10.60 15.32 10.30
C SER A 148 9.69 14.51 9.41
N LYS A 149 8.39 14.47 9.72
CA LYS A 149 7.35 13.80 8.93
C LYS A 149 6.87 14.64 7.74
N LYS A 150 7.39 15.89 7.62
CA LYS A 150 6.94 16.87 6.63
C LYS A 150 7.24 16.42 5.20
N GLY A 151 6.20 16.24 4.41
CA GLY A 151 6.27 15.84 3.02
C GLY A 151 5.37 16.70 2.11
N LEU A 152 5.61 16.60 0.81
CA LEU A 152 4.91 17.38 -0.19
C LEU A 152 4.86 16.64 -1.53
N GLN A 153 3.73 16.73 -2.21
CA GLN A 153 3.66 16.47 -3.65
C GLN A 153 4.26 17.67 -4.39
N ILE A 154 5.46 17.47 -4.91
CA ILE A 154 6.30 18.55 -5.45
C ILE A 154 6.00 18.78 -6.93
N GLU A 155 5.79 20.04 -7.31
CA GLU A 155 5.82 20.50 -8.69
C GLU A 155 7.27 20.62 -9.16
N LEU A 156 7.65 19.85 -10.19
CA LEU A 156 9.04 19.76 -10.64
C LEU A 156 9.64 21.10 -11.09
N LYS A 157 8.79 22.00 -11.60
CA LYS A 157 9.22 23.36 -11.96
C LYS A 157 9.48 24.26 -10.75
N MET A 158 9.18 23.78 -9.53
CA MET A 158 9.27 24.53 -8.26
C MET A 158 10.20 23.85 -7.24
N LEU A 159 11.21 23.10 -7.71
CA LEU A 159 12.14 22.35 -6.85
C LEU A 159 12.85 23.21 -5.82
N ASP A 160 13.33 24.40 -6.22
CA ASP A 160 14.04 25.32 -5.30
C ASP A 160 13.13 25.79 -4.16
N ASP A 161 11.86 26.04 -4.43
CA ASP A 161 10.86 26.37 -3.41
C ASP A 161 10.61 25.17 -2.46
N ALA A 162 10.53 23.95 -2.99
CA ALA A 162 10.41 22.74 -2.16
C ALA A 162 11.63 22.54 -1.24
N PHE A 163 12.83 22.86 -1.72
CA PHE A 163 14.05 22.82 -0.92
C PHE A 163 14.05 23.90 0.17
N ASP A 164 13.62 25.13 -0.16
CA ASP A 164 13.45 26.22 0.82
C ASP A 164 12.40 25.90 1.88
N LEU A 165 11.33 25.19 1.51
CA LEU A 165 10.33 24.67 2.43
C LEU A 165 10.86 23.59 3.38
N GLY A 166 12.01 22.98 3.09
CA GLY A 166 12.64 21.98 3.93
C GLY A 166 11.92 20.64 3.91
N VAL A 167 11.35 20.24 2.76
CA VAL A 167 10.64 18.96 2.57
C VAL A 167 11.57 17.78 2.86
N LYS A 168 11.06 16.77 3.56
CA LYS A 168 11.77 15.54 3.92
C LYS A 168 11.21 14.28 3.25
N HIS A 169 9.95 14.30 2.86
CA HIS A 169 9.29 13.23 2.12
C HIS A 169 8.70 13.80 0.84
N ALA A 170 9.00 13.17 -0.29
CA ALA A 170 8.46 13.55 -1.59
C ALA A 170 7.75 12.38 -2.22
N SER A 171 6.61 12.60 -2.88
CA SER A 171 5.95 11.57 -3.67
C SER A 171 6.03 11.88 -5.16
N THR A 172 6.01 10.83 -5.97
CA THR A 172 5.90 10.90 -7.42
C THR A 172 5.06 9.74 -7.94
N ASN A 173 4.23 10.01 -8.94
CA ASN A 173 3.45 9.00 -9.63
C ASN A 173 4.30 8.35 -10.72
N ILE A 174 4.25 7.02 -10.83
CA ILE A 174 4.82 6.26 -11.93
C ILE A 174 3.64 5.66 -12.73
N ALA A 175 3.44 6.15 -13.94
CA ALA A 175 2.44 5.63 -14.85
C ALA A 175 2.90 4.30 -15.45
N PHE A 176 2.55 3.20 -14.78
CA PHE A 176 2.96 1.84 -15.11
C PHE A 176 2.63 1.46 -16.56
N ASN A 177 1.45 1.86 -17.03
CA ASN A 177 0.98 1.64 -18.39
C ASN A 177 1.77 2.40 -19.47
N GLN A 178 2.66 3.32 -19.11
CA GLN A 178 3.50 4.08 -20.05
C GLN A 178 4.96 3.59 -20.08
N ILE A 179 5.31 2.64 -19.24
CA ILE A 179 6.69 2.11 -19.15
C ILE A 179 7.06 1.31 -20.40
N LEU A 180 6.13 0.55 -20.97
CA LEU A 180 6.39 -0.19 -22.20
C LEU A 180 6.53 0.78 -23.39
N GLY A 181 7.50 0.50 -24.29
CA GLY A 181 7.79 1.35 -25.42
C GLY A 181 9.15 1.01 -26.04
N ASN A 182 9.90 2.00 -26.49
CA ASN A 182 11.17 1.80 -27.18
C ASN A 182 12.33 2.57 -26.53
N GLY A 183 13.54 2.09 -26.74
CA GLY A 183 14.79 2.80 -26.43
C GLY A 183 15.55 2.32 -25.19
N ILE A 184 14.95 1.44 -24.38
CA ILE A 184 15.65 0.67 -23.33
C ILE A 184 15.27 -0.79 -23.52
N ASP A 185 16.27 -1.65 -23.75
CA ASP A 185 16.11 -3.10 -23.75
C ASP A 185 16.42 -3.66 -22.35
N TYR A 186 15.50 -4.46 -21.84
CA TYR A 186 15.63 -5.11 -20.54
C TYR A 186 15.42 -6.62 -20.66
N ASN A 187 16.49 -7.38 -20.43
CA ASN A 187 16.44 -8.83 -20.45
C ASN A 187 15.98 -9.35 -19.09
N TYR A 188 14.85 -10.03 -19.08
CA TYR A 188 14.25 -10.54 -17.85
C TYR A 188 13.65 -11.93 -18.07
N ASN A 189 14.06 -12.91 -17.28
CA ASN A 189 13.56 -14.29 -17.30
C ASN A 189 13.50 -14.91 -18.72
N GLY A 190 14.59 -14.73 -19.48
CA GLY A 190 14.73 -15.31 -20.83
C GLY A 190 14.03 -14.53 -21.96
N LYS A 191 13.34 -13.41 -21.64
CA LYS A 191 12.69 -12.52 -22.61
C LYS A 191 13.33 -11.14 -22.63
N THR A 192 13.25 -10.45 -23.77
CA THR A 192 13.62 -9.04 -23.87
C THR A 192 12.35 -8.18 -23.86
N TYR A 193 12.28 -7.26 -22.92
CA TYR A 193 11.23 -6.25 -22.83
C TYR A 193 11.78 -4.91 -23.31
N HIS A 194 10.94 -4.13 -23.97
CA HIS A 194 11.30 -2.81 -24.49
C HIS A 194 10.59 -1.74 -23.68
N PHE A 195 11.34 -0.80 -23.10
CA PHE A 195 10.79 0.26 -22.27
C PHE A 195 10.96 1.63 -22.91
N ASN A 196 10.02 2.51 -22.61
CA ASN A 196 9.97 3.88 -23.12
C ASN A 196 11.05 4.73 -22.47
N LYS A 197 12.12 5.00 -23.23
CA LYS A 197 13.29 5.73 -22.74
C LYS A 197 12.92 7.13 -22.24
N ALA A 198 12.08 7.88 -22.96
CA ALA A 198 11.73 9.24 -22.58
C ALA A 198 10.97 9.28 -21.26
N VAL A 199 10.00 8.40 -21.07
CA VAL A 199 9.22 8.27 -19.83
C VAL A 199 10.12 7.89 -18.64
N VAL A 200 11.00 6.90 -18.85
CA VAL A 200 11.91 6.44 -17.80
C VAL A 200 12.93 7.52 -17.41
N GLU A 201 13.49 8.25 -18.40
CA GLU A 201 14.43 9.34 -18.13
C GLU A 201 13.80 10.51 -17.38
N ASP A 202 12.50 10.77 -17.54
CA ASP A 202 11.79 11.79 -16.76
C ASP A 202 11.61 11.35 -15.30
N TYR A 203 11.35 10.06 -15.05
CA TYR A 203 11.38 9.52 -13.68
C TYR A 203 12.78 9.54 -13.08
N ASP A 204 13.83 9.23 -13.84
CA ASP A 204 15.21 9.34 -13.39
C ASP A 204 15.53 10.75 -12.87
N LYS A 205 15.18 11.78 -13.65
CA LYS A 205 15.38 13.19 -13.26
C LYS A 205 14.64 13.53 -11.97
N THR A 206 13.37 13.12 -11.88
CA THR A 206 12.52 13.39 -10.72
C THR A 206 13.05 12.72 -9.46
N ILE A 207 13.25 11.39 -9.52
CA ILE A 207 13.64 10.58 -8.37
C ILE A 207 15.06 10.94 -7.92
N SER A 208 16.00 11.17 -8.86
CA SER A 208 17.35 11.58 -8.51
C SER A 208 17.41 13.00 -7.90
N ALA A 209 16.58 13.93 -8.39
CA ALA A 209 16.48 15.27 -7.82
C ALA A 209 16.01 15.24 -6.36
N PHE A 210 14.98 14.44 -6.06
CA PHE A 210 14.45 14.31 -4.70
C PHE A 210 15.44 13.60 -3.77
N SER A 211 15.87 12.40 -4.14
CA SER A 211 16.78 11.59 -3.31
C SER A 211 18.16 12.22 -3.17
N GLY A 212 18.65 12.94 -4.19
CA GLY A 212 19.89 13.70 -4.14
C GLY A 212 19.86 14.90 -3.19
N LYS A 213 18.67 15.38 -2.80
CA LYS A 213 18.43 16.40 -1.77
C LYS A 213 18.01 15.80 -0.43
N ASP A 214 18.35 14.54 -0.20
CA ASP A 214 18.15 13.86 1.06
C ASP A 214 16.68 13.64 1.46
N MET A 215 15.76 13.68 0.50
CA MET A 215 14.36 13.34 0.70
C MET A 215 14.14 11.85 0.62
N THR A 216 13.25 11.32 1.44
CA THR A 216 12.71 9.97 1.27
C THR A 216 11.67 10.01 0.15
N VAL A 217 11.92 9.26 -0.93
CA VAL A 217 11.03 9.24 -2.10
C VAL A 217 10.03 8.11 -1.97
N THR A 218 8.76 8.45 -2.15
CA THR A 218 7.63 7.54 -2.24
C THR A 218 7.13 7.51 -3.70
N ALA A 219 7.19 6.35 -4.35
CA ALA A 219 6.63 6.14 -5.68
C ALA A 219 5.24 5.51 -5.58
N ILE A 220 4.26 6.12 -6.26
CA ILE A 220 2.89 5.64 -6.38
C ILE A 220 2.76 5.01 -7.76
N ILE A 221 2.57 3.70 -7.84
CA ILE A 221 2.50 2.96 -9.08
C ILE A 221 1.06 2.91 -9.56
N LEU A 222 0.77 3.51 -10.71
CA LEU A 222 -0.58 3.71 -11.24
C LEU A 222 -0.71 3.06 -12.62
N ASN A 223 -1.72 2.21 -12.80
CA ASN A 223 -1.95 1.49 -14.04
C ASN A 223 -3.14 2.09 -14.81
N GLY A 224 -2.89 3.09 -15.65
CA GLY A 224 -3.91 3.67 -16.54
C GLY A 224 -4.30 2.69 -17.66
N TYR A 225 -5.44 2.95 -18.31
CA TYR A 225 -5.84 2.19 -19.50
C TYR A 225 -4.80 2.35 -20.63
N ASN A 226 -4.41 1.25 -21.25
CA ASN A 226 -3.53 1.27 -22.42
C ASN A 226 -4.03 0.27 -23.47
N GLU A 227 -4.56 0.76 -24.58
CA GLU A 227 -5.09 -0.07 -25.66
C GLU A 227 -3.98 -0.83 -26.41
N ALA A 228 -2.78 -0.27 -26.46
CA ALA A 228 -1.63 -0.92 -27.09
C ALA A 228 -1.03 -2.06 -26.24
N HIS A 229 -1.33 -2.07 -24.94
CA HIS A 229 -0.81 -3.02 -23.97
C HIS A 229 -1.95 -3.56 -23.07
N PRO A 230 -2.93 -4.28 -23.65
CA PRO A 230 -4.08 -4.80 -22.91
C PRO A 230 -3.68 -5.85 -21.86
N GLU A 231 -2.51 -6.47 -22.00
CA GLU A 231 -1.95 -7.44 -21.04
C GLU A 231 -1.68 -6.83 -19.67
N LEU A 232 -1.53 -5.51 -19.56
CA LEU A 232 -1.32 -4.82 -18.28
C LEU A 232 -2.58 -4.77 -17.40
N MET A 233 -3.75 -5.00 -18.00
CA MET A 233 -5.03 -5.01 -17.31
C MET A 233 -5.60 -6.44 -17.25
N TYR A 234 -6.48 -6.69 -16.30
CA TYR A 234 -7.21 -7.97 -16.28
C TYR A 234 -7.90 -8.22 -17.62
N PRO A 235 -7.99 -9.48 -18.09
CA PRO A 235 -8.61 -9.81 -19.37
C PRO A 235 -10.01 -9.23 -19.54
N ASN A 236 -10.33 -8.75 -20.72
CA ASN A 236 -11.63 -8.22 -21.10
C ASN A 236 -12.07 -6.95 -20.33
N MET A 237 -11.12 -6.17 -19.78
CA MET A 237 -11.45 -4.90 -19.13
C MET A 237 -11.69 -3.82 -20.18
N PRO A 238 -12.92 -3.27 -20.28
CA PRO A 238 -13.19 -2.19 -21.21
C PRO A 238 -12.65 -0.86 -20.68
N ARG A 239 -12.30 0.04 -21.59
CA ARG A 239 -12.10 1.44 -21.21
C ARG A 239 -13.41 2.04 -20.69
N ARG A 240 -13.34 2.77 -19.60
CA ARG A 240 -14.45 3.51 -18.99
C ARG A 240 -13.99 4.91 -18.59
N ASP A 241 -14.73 5.93 -19.01
CA ASP A 241 -14.35 7.34 -18.74
C ASP A 241 -14.39 7.71 -17.26
N SER A 242 -15.16 6.97 -16.45
CA SER A 242 -15.24 7.16 -15.00
C SER A 242 -14.14 6.44 -14.22
N ILE A 243 -13.28 5.67 -14.87
CA ILE A 243 -12.20 4.89 -14.26
C ILE A 243 -10.87 5.54 -14.60
N PHE A 244 -10.10 5.89 -13.58
CA PHE A 244 -8.78 6.47 -13.75
C PHE A 244 -7.68 5.41 -13.86
N TYR A 245 -7.74 4.37 -12.99
CA TYR A 245 -6.73 3.32 -12.95
C TYR A 245 -7.35 1.93 -12.87
N TYR A 246 -6.60 0.96 -13.35
CA TYR A 246 -6.98 -0.46 -13.44
C TYR A 246 -6.07 -1.30 -12.58
N MET A 247 -6.59 -2.40 -12.03
CA MET A 247 -5.79 -3.36 -11.27
C MET A 247 -4.74 -4.01 -12.17
N PHE A 248 -3.53 -4.20 -11.66
CA PHE A 248 -2.43 -4.87 -12.35
C PHE A 248 -2.80 -6.33 -12.65
N ASN A 249 -2.46 -6.79 -13.85
CA ASN A 249 -2.84 -8.13 -14.30
C ASN A 249 -1.89 -9.21 -13.76
N ALA A 250 -2.36 -9.94 -12.76
CA ALA A 250 -1.74 -11.16 -12.24
C ALA A 250 -2.57 -12.42 -12.55
N SER A 251 -3.47 -12.39 -13.57
CA SER A 251 -4.40 -13.47 -13.85
C SER A 251 -4.17 -14.17 -15.19
N SER A 252 -3.33 -13.62 -16.04
CA SER A 252 -2.89 -14.25 -17.28
C SER A 252 -1.37 -14.38 -17.30
N LYS A 253 -0.87 -15.37 -18.02
CA LYS A 253 0.58 -15.60 -18.15
C LYS A 253 1.30 -14.35 -18.65
N GLU A 254 0.85 -13.79 -19.75
CA GLU A 254 1.46 -12.61 -20.36
C GLU A 254 1.41 -11.40 -19.43
N GLY A 255 0.25 -11.17 -18.77
CA GLY A 255 0.07 -10.07 -17.83
C GLY A 255 0.96 -10.18 -16.60
N ALA A 256 1.04 -11.35 -15.99
CA ALA A 256 1.89 -11.60 -14.83
C ALA A 256 3.38 -11.43 -15.19
N GLU A 257 3.85 -12.05 -16.27
CA GLU A 257 5.25 -11.95 -16.73
C GLU A 257 5.64 -10.51 -17.10
N THR A 258 4.74 -9.75 -17.73
CA THR A 258 4.98 -8.33 -18.05
C THR A 258 4.99 -7.48 -16.80
N THR A 259 4.06 -7.73 -15.86
CA THR A 259 4.03 -7.04 -14.56
C THR A 259 5.31 -7.31 -13.76
N GLU A 260 5.78 -8.56 -13.72
CA GLU A 260 7.05 -8.94 -13.08
C GLU A 260 8.24 -8.20 -13.70
N ALA A 261 8.32 -8.16 -15.03
CA ALA A 261 9.42 -7.51 -15.74
C ALA A 261 9.48 -6.00 -15.46
N ILE A 262 8.33 -5.31 -15.54
CA ILE A 262 8.28 -3.86 -15.24
C ILE A 262 8.58 -3.60 -13.76
N ALA A 263 7.97 -4.34 -12.84
CA ALA A 263 8.20 -4.19 -11.41
C ALA A 263 9.68 -4.43 -11.04
N SER A 264 10.31 -5.47 -11.62
CA SER A 264 11.73 -5.76 -11.40
C SER A 264 12.63 -4.69 -11.97
N PHE A 265 12.34 -4.19 -13.20
CA PHE A 265 13.08 -3.10 -13.80
C PHE A 265 13.05 -1.83 -12.95
N LEU A 266 11.87 -1.41 -12.51
CA LEU A 266 11.72 -0.22 -11.66
C LEU A 266 12.44 -0.40 -10.31
N ALA A 267 12.26 -1.55 -9.66
CA ALA A 267 12.90 -1.86 -8.40
C ALA A 267 14.43 -1.92 -8.50
N GLU A 268 14.96 -2.49 -9.58
CA GLU A 268 16.40 -2.53 -9.85
C GLU A 268 16.96 -1.14 -10.14
N ARG A 269 16.27 -0.36 -10.98
CA ARG A 269 16.71 0.97 -11.39
C ARG A 269 16.76 1.94 -10.24
N TYR A 270 15.74 1.94 -9.37
CA TYR A 270 15.58 2.91 -8.28
C TYR A 270 15.97 2.35 -6.89
N ASN A 271 16.79 1.32 -6.82
CA ASN A 271 17.28 0.77 -5.56
C ASN A 271 18.36 1.62 -4.87
N GLY A 272 18.83 2.71 -5.49
CA GLY A 272 19.83 3.62 -4.94
C GLY A 272 21.30 3.20 -5.20
N LYS A 273 21.58 2.10 -5.88
CA LYS A 273 22.96 1.71 -6.24
C LYS A 273 23.57 2.60 -7.31
N THR A 274 22.74 3.17 -8.17
CA THR A 274 23.18 4.04 -9.27
C THR A 274 22.66 5.44 -9.03
N PRO A 275 23.48 6.36 -8.50
CA PRO A 275 23.02 7.70 -8.05
C PRO A 275 22.28 8.52 -9.12
N LYS A 276 22.63 8.37 -10.39
CA LYS A 276 21.99 9.08 -11.51
C LYS A 276 20.50 8.75 -11.67
N TYR A 277 20.04 7.59 -11.17
CA TYR A 277 18.63 7.20 -11.19
C TYR A 277 17.91 7.56 -9.88
N GLY A 278 18.68 7.80 -8.81
CA GLY A 278 18.15 8.07 -7.48
C GLY A 278 17.69 6.83 -6.74
N LYS A 279 16.91 7.04 -5.67
CA LYS A 279 16.37 5.98 -4.82
C LYS A 279 14.90 6.22 -4.50
N VAL A 280 14.09 5.20 -4.69
CA VAL A 280 12.75 5.08 -4.12
C VAL A 280 12.86 4.21 -2.87
N SER A 281 12.35 4.72 -1.74
CA SER A 281 12.39 4.00 -0.46
C SER A 281 11.03 3.41 -0.07
N ASN A 282 9.94 4.03 -0.55
CA ASN A 282 8.57 3.59 -0.31
C ASN A 282 7.85 3.41 -1.66
N TRP A 283 7.12 2.32 -1.78
CA TRP A 283 6.40 1.93 -2.99
C TRP A 283 4.93 1.71 -2.67
N ILE A 284 4.04 2.47 -3.25
CA ILE A 284 2.59 2.33 -3.10
C ILE A 284 2.05 1.65 -4.36
N ILE A 285 1.40 0.52 -4.20
CA ILE A 285 0.90 -0.28 -5.31
C ILE A 285 -0.59 0.01 -5.54
N GLY A 286 -0.89 0.76 -6.58
CA GLY A 286 -2.23 1.28 -6.87
C GLY A 286 -2.56 2.54 -6.09
N ASN A 287 -3.78 3.07 -6.28
CA ASN A 287 -4.32 4.21 -5.56
C ASN A 287 -5.70 3.88 -4.99
N GLU A 288 -5.94 4.25 -3.71
CA GLU A 288 -7.26 4.14 -3.04
C GLU A 288 -8.00 2.85 -3.40
N ILE A 289 -7.33 1.71 -3.20
CA ILE A 289 -7.79 0.41 -3.71
C ILE A 289 -9.15 -0.03 -3.15
N ASN A 290 -9.67 0.60 -2.12
CA ASN A 290 -11.02 0.38 -1.63
C ASN A 290 -12.11 1.00 -2.54
N ASN A 291 -11.72 1.78 -3.55
CA ASN A 291 -12.61 2.37 -4.55
C ASN A 291 -12.16 2.00 -5.97
N GLN A 292 -12.95 1.20 -6.67
CA GLN A 292 -12.60 0.73 -8.02
C GLN A 292 -12.55 1.84 -9.09
N GLN A 293 -12.90 3.08 -8.80
CA GLN A 293 -12.60 4.21 -9.67
C GLN A 293 -11.08 4.37 -9.86
N TRP A 294 -10.30 3.98 -8.84
CA TRP A 294 -8.86 4.12 -8.78
C TRP A 294 -8.09 2.80 -8.91
N ASN A 295 -8.78 1.63 -8.95
CA ASN A 295 -8.16 0.32 -9.11
C ASN A 295 -9.17 -0.71 -9.64
N TYR A 296 -9.63 -0.52 -10.88
CA TYR A 296 -10.75 -1.24 -11.48
C TYR A 296 -10.39 -2.66 -11.93
N VAL A 297 -11.26 -3.61 -11.61
CA VAL A 297 -11.17 -5.01 -12.06
C VAL A 297 -12.56 -5.65 -12.31
N GLY A 298 -13.62 -4.83 -12.28
CA GLY A 298 -15.00 -5.28 -12.41
C GLY A 298 -15.70 -5.53 -11.08
N ASP A 299 -17.01 -5.60 -11.14
CA ASP A 299 -17.87 -5.74 -9.96
C ASP A 299 -17.71 -7.10 -9.30
N MET A 300 -17.36 -7.13 -8.03
CA MET A 300 -17.23 -8.35 -7.23
C MET A 300 -17.33 -8.07 -5.73
N ASP A 301 -17.40 -9.13 -4.91
CA ASP A 301 -17.31 -9.00 -3.45
C ASP A 301 -15.88 -8.61 -3.01
N VAL A 302 -15.80 -8.02 -1.82
CA VAL A 302 -14.53 -7.50 -1.28
C VAL A 302 -13.45 -8.57 -1.11
N ARG A 303 -13.82 -9.80 -0.74
CA ARG A 303 -12.83 -10.87 -0.54
C ARG A 303 -12.24 -11.33 -1.88
N SER A 304 -13.06 -11.53 -2.90
CA SER A 304 -12.61 -11.87 -4.25
C SER A 304 -11.75 -10.76 -4.86
N TYR A 305 -12.15 -9.49 -4.66
CA TYR A 305 -11.39 -8.32 -5.05
C TYR A 305 -10.01 -8.29 -4.38
N THR A 306 -9.98 -8.42 -3.05
CA THR A 306 -8.74 -8.35 -2.27
C THR A 306 -7.80 -9.50 -2.59
N ARG A 307 -8.32 -10.70 -2.89
CA ARG A 307 -7.52 -11.85 -3.35
C ARG A 307 -6.82 -11.56 -4.67
N ARG A 308 -7.53 -10.97 -5.65
CA ARG A 308 -6.91 -10.57 -6.92
C ARG A 308 -5.84 -9.51 -6.72
N TYR A 309 -6.13 -8.54 -5.85
CA TYR A 309 -5.18 -7.48 -5.53
C TYR A 309 -3.94 -8.02 -4.82
N GLU A 310 -4.09 -8.93 -3.85
CA GLU A 310 -2.98 -9.55 -3.12
C GLU A 310 -2.00 -10.29 -4.06
N LYS A 311 -2.50 -11.00 -5.08
CA LYS A 311 -1.64 -11.64 -6.09
C LYS A 311 -0.76 -10.62 -6.82
N ALA A 312 -1.35 -9.53 -7.30
CA ALA A 312 -0.60 -8.45 -7.95
C ALA A 312 0.38 -7.77 -6.98
N PHE A 313 -0.06 -7.48 -5.75
CA PHE A 313 0.79 -6.87 -4.71
C PHE A 313 2.02 -7.72 -4.41
N ARG A 314 1.90 -9.05 -4.36
CA ARG A 314 3.03 -9.96 -4.12
C ARG A 314 4.05 -9.94 -5.25
N ILE A 315 3.65 -9.74 -6.50
CA ILE A 315 4.61 -9.55 -7.60
C ILE A 315 5.47 -8.32 -7.32
N PHE A 316 4.87 -7.18 -7.02
CA PHE A 316 5.62 -5.97 -6.67
C PHE A 316 6.45 -6.14 -5.40
N TYR A 317 5.88 -6.73 -4.36
CA TYR A 317 6.59 -6.97 -3.11
C TYR A 317 7.86 -7.78 -3.33
N ASN A 318 7.77 -8.90 -4.05
CA ASN A 318 8.92 -9.77 -4.31
C ASN A 318 9.94 -9.07 -5.22
N ALA A 319 9.51 -8.35 -6.25
CA ALA A 319 10.38 -7.56 -7.11
C ALA A 319 11.16 -6.50 -6.31
N ILE A 320 10.48 -5.72 -5.50
CA ILE A 320 11.07 -4.63 -4.70
C ILE A 320 12.02 -5.19 -3.65
N LYS A 321 11.53 -6.11 -2.82
CA LYS A 321 12.30 -6.65 -1.70
C LYS A 321 13.51 -7.48 -2.15
N SER A 322 13.42 -8.17 -3.28
CA SER A 322 14.56 -8.92 -3.85
C SER A 322 15.63 -8.02 -4.49
N ASN A 323 15.37 -6.72 -4.63
CA ASN A 323 16.32 -5.71 -5.11
C ASN A 323 16.84 -4.80 -3.99
N SER A 324 15.98 -4.41 -3.04
CA SER A 324 16.33 -3.59 -1.88
C SER A 324 15.64 -4.12 -0.61
N SER A 325 16.43 -4.67 0.31
CA SER A 325 15.90 -5.38 1.49
C SER A 325 15.10 -4.48 2.44
N THR A 326 15.42 -3.19 2.48
CA THR A 326 14.86 -2.22 3.41
C THR A 326 13.77 -1.33 2.82
N ASP A 327 13.56 -1.38 1.50
CA ASP A 327 12.45 -0.66 0.88
C ASP A 327 11.11 -1.19 1.39
N ARG A 328 10.15 -0.29 1.52
CA ARG A 328 8.84 -0.59 2.10
C ARG A 328 7.77 -0.59 1.01
N VAL A 329 6.81 -1.48 1.14
CA VAL A 329 5.74 -1.66 0.15
C VAL A 329 4.39 -1.45 0.81
N PHE A 330 3.59 -0.57 0.22
CA PHE A 330 2.31 -0.10 0.75
C PHE A 330 1.19 -0.32 -0.27
N TYR A 331 -0.03 -0.34 0.22
CA TYR A 331 -1.21 0.00 -0.57
C TYR A 331 -1.89 1.24 0.01
N SER A 332 -2.70 1.94 -0.78
CA SER A 332 -3.38 3.14 -0.31
C SER A 332 -4.89 2.94 -0.19
N LEU A 333 -5.48 3.64 0.78
CA LEU A 333 -6.92 3.70 1.03
C LEU A 333 -7.39 5.14 1.15
N ASP A 334 -8.62 5.42 0.69
CA ASP A 334 -9.32 6.66 0.98
C ASP A 334 -9.90 6.67 2.41
N TYR A 335 -10.48 7.80 2.83
CA TYR A 335 -11.04 8.01 4.17
C TYR A 335 -12.32 7.22 4.49
N ASN A 336 -12.94 6.52 3.50
CA ASN A 336 -14.12 5.70 3.74
C ASN A 336 -13.73 4.41 4.45
N TRP A 337 -13.88 4.39 5.77
CA TRP A 337 -13.33 3.31 6.60
C TRP A 337 -14.30 2.15 6.81
N ASN A 338 -15.44 2.40 7.43
CA ASN A 338 -16.48 1.38 7.66
C ASN A 338 -17.83 1.86 7.14
N ASN A 339 -17.80 2.50 5.98
CA ASN A 339 -19.01 2.92 5.32
C ASN A 339 -19.62 1.70 4.59
N GLU A 340 -20.80 1.28 5.01
CA GLU A 340 -21.58 0.25 4.33
C GLU A 340 -22.13 0.77 3.00
N ILE A 341 -21.25 1.18 2.13
CA ILE A 341 -21.58 1.34 0.74
C ILE A 341 -21.72 -0.08 0.21
N ASN A 342 -22.94 -0.60 0.21
CA ASN A 342 -23.26 -1.93 -0.31
C ASN A 342 -23.11 -1.93 -1.85
N ASN A 343 -21.90 -1.74 -2.30
CA ASN A 343 -21.53 -1.53 -3.68
C ASN A 343 -20.41 -2.49 -4.07
N LYS A 344 -20.60 -3.20 -5.17
CA LYS A 344 -19.64 -4.19 -5.69
C LYS A 344 -18.33 -3.57 -6.22
N ASN A 345 -18.20 -2.25 -6.20
CA ASN A 345 -17.04 -1.52 -6.70
C ASN A 345 -16.50 -0.45 -5.73
N LYS A 346 -17.09 -0.34 -4.51
CA LYS A 346 -16.59 0.46 -3.40
C LYS A 346 -16.70 -0.33 -2.11
N TYR A 347 -15.63 -0.37 -1.37
CA TYR A 347 -15.51 -1.17 -0.15
C TYR A 347 -15.10 -0.27 1.02
N GLY A 348 -15.48 -0.63 2.23
CA GLY A 348 -14.92 0.01 3.41
C GLY A 348 -13.42 -0.29 3.55
N GLY A 349 -12.61 0.71 3.86
CA GLY A 349 -11.18 0.53 4.08
C GLY A 349 -10.87 -0.56 5.10
N LYS A 350 -11.65 -0.62 6.20
CA LYS A 350 -11.58 -1.69 7.22
C LYS A 350 -11.76 -3.07 6.61
N GLN A 351 -12.76 -3.25 5.73
CA GLN A 351 -13.00 -4.54 5.08
C GLN A 351 -11.81 -4.96 4.20
N VAL A 352 -11.20 -4.01 3.49
CA VAL A 352 -10.01 -4.27 2.68
C VAL A 352 -8.83 -4.67 3.57
N VAL A 353 -8.57 -3.94 4.65
CA VAL A 353 -7.50 -4.25 5.62
C VAL A 353 -7.68 -5.66 6.19
N ASP A 354 -8.87 -5.99 6.67
CA ASP A 354 -9.16 -7.27 7.31
C ASP A 354 -9.01 -8.44 6.32
N ASN A 355 -9.54 -8.30 5.10
CA ASN A 355 -9.40 -9.33 4.07
C ASN A 355 -7.95 -9.46 3.58
N PHE A 356 -7.24 -8.35 3.36
CA PHE A 356 -5.85 -8.38 2.92
C PHE A 356 -4.95 -9.04 3.97
N ASN A 357 -5.09 -8.63 5.24
CA ASN A 357 -4.33 -9.23 6.34
C ASN A 357 -4.63 -10.72 6.48
N SER A 358 -5.90 -11.12 6.42
CA SER A 358 -6.30 -12.54 6.48
C SER A 358 -5.66 -13.35 5.35
N LEU A 359 -5.68 -12.84 4.11
CA LEU A 359 -5.08 -13.51 2.96
C LEU A 359 -3.55 -13.59 3.07
N VAL A 360 -2.90 -12.52 3.51
CA VAL A 360 -1.45 -12.48 3.71
C VAL A 360 -1.02 -13.47 4.78
N LEU A 361 -1.75 -13.61 5.89
CA LEU A 361 -1.47 -14.61 6.93
C LEU A 361 -1.70 -16.05 6.40
N GLU A 362 -2.76 -16.25 5.63
CA GLU A 362 -3.07 -17.53 4.99
C GLU A 362 -1.97 -17.95 4.00
N HIS A 363 -1.49 -17.02 3.17
CA HIS A 363 -0.56 -17.29 2.07
C HIS A 363 0.92 -17.08 2.42
N GLY A 364 1.24 -16.69 3.65
CA GLY A 364 2.59 -16.39 4.14
C GLY A 364 2.75 -14.89 4.42
N ASP A 365 2.93 -14.55 5.70
CA ASP A 365 2.97 -13.17 6.18
C ASP A 365 4.19 -12.41 5.67
N ILE A 366 3.94 -11.28 5.01
CA ILE A 366 4.92 -10.33 4.49
C ILE A 366 4.77 -8.97 5.17
N ASP A 367 5.81 -8.13 5.13
CA ASP A 367 5.82 -6.81 5.77
C ASP A 367 5.24 -5.74 4.83
N TRP A 368 3.91 -5.60 4.84
CA TRP A 368 3.17 -4.59 4.11
C TRP A 368 2.85 -3.35 4.98
N GLY A 369 2.72 -2.19 4.37
CA GLY A 369 2.32 -0.95 5.01
C GLY A 369 1.04 -0.36 4.46
N LEU A 370 0.50 0.65 5.15
CA LEU A 370 -0.66 1.43 4.73
C LEU A 370 -0.26 2.86 4.37
N ALA A 371 -0.64 3.31 3.18
CA ALA A 371 -0.72 4.71 2.76
C ALA A 371 -2.18 5.16 2.86
N TYR A 372 -2.47 6.18 3.65
CA TYR A 372 -3.84 6.57 3.96
C TYR A 372 -4.11 8.02 3.56
N HIS A 373 -5.32 8.31 3.08
CA HIS A 373 -5.72 9.62 2.57
C HIS A 373 -6.86 10.21 3.42
N PRO A 374 -6.56 10.88 4.54
CA PRO A 374 -7.55 11.37 5.51
C PRO A 374 -8.12 12.75 5.15
N TYR A 375 -8.63 12.93 3.94
CA TYR A 375 -9.25 14.19 3.55
C TYR A 375 -10.40 14.61 4.48
N PRO A 376 -10.65 15.93 4.64
CA PRO A 376 -11.88 16.43 5.28
C PRO A 376 -13.15 15.89 4.60
N ALA A 377 -14.21 15.78 5.33
CA ALA A 377 -15.50 15.33 4.81
C ALA A 377 -16.61 16.39 5.09
N PRO A 378 -16.98 17.20 4.08
CA PRO A 378 -16.59 17.17 2.68
C PRO A 378 -15.23 17.86 2.41
N MET A 379 -14.55 17.49 1.30
CA MET A 379 -13.24 18.05 0.91
C MET A 379 -13.28 19.57 0.62
N THR A 380 -14.47 20.14 0.40
CA THR A 380 -14.70 21.58 0.20
C THR A 380 -14.70 22.40 1.49
N GLU A 381 -14.60 21.74 2.65
CA GLU A 381 -14.58 22.33 3.98
C GLU A 381 -13.29 21.90 4.69
N PRO A 382 -12.34 22.80 4.94
CA PRO A 382 -11.06 22.42 5.55
C PRO A 382 -11.15 22.15 7.06
N GLU A 383 -12.24 22.59 7.71
CA GLU A 383 -12.47 22.48 9.16
C GLU A 383 -12.88 21.05 9.57
N PHE A 384 -11.98 20.09 9.38
CA PHE A 384 -12.21 18.67 9.69
C PHE A 384 -12.59 18.43 11.17
N TRP A 385 -12.27 19.34 12.08
CA TRP A 385 -12.62 19.25 13.51
C TRP A 385 -14.12 19.39 13.79
N ASP A 386 -14.87 19.88 12.81
CA ASP A 386 -16.34 20.01 12.87
C ASP A 386 -17.06 18.91 12.07
N ASP A 387 -16.32 18.04 11.38
CA ASP A 387 -16.91 17.03 10.48
C ASP A 387 -17.80 16.03 11.22
N ALA A 388 -17.50 15.73 12.49
CA ALA A 388 -18.34 14.86 13.31
C ALA A 388 -19.75 15.42 13.49
N GLU A 389 -19.87 16.73 13.78
CA GLU A 389 -21.16 17.43 13.94
C GLU A 389 -21.85 17.63 12.59
N LYS A 390 -21.09 18.06 11.57
CA LYS A 390 -21.63 18.38 10.24
C LYS A 390 -22.18 17.16 9.51
N THR A 391 -21.50 16.01 9.60
CA THR A 391 -21.80 14.83 8.78
C THR A 391 -22.40 13.65 9.55
N GLY A 392 -22.11 13.53 10.85
CA GLY A 392 -22.45 12.36 11.65
C GLY A 392 -21.67 11.10 11.27
N LEU A 393 -20.68 11.21 10.36
CA LEU A 393 -19.90 10.07 9.84
C LEU A 393 -18.61 9.80 10.63
N ILE A 394 -18.16 10.78 11.42
CA ILE A 394 -16.93 10.65 12.24
C ILE A 394 -17.33 10.17 13.64
N LYS A 395 -16.84 9.01 14.04
CA LYS A 395 -17.13 8.41 15.35
C LYS A 395 -15.85 8.04 16.07
N ASP A 396 -15.87 8.08 17.39
CA ASP A 396 -14.79 7.60 18.23
C ASP A 396 -14.85 6.06 18.39
N SER A 397 -14.75 5.34 17.27
CA SER A 397 -14.91 3.88 17.19
C SER A 397 -14.13 3.32 16.03
N PHE A 398 -13.71 2.04 16.13
CA PHE A 398 -13.17 1.27 15.01
C PHE A 398 -14.18 1.03 13.89
N ASP A 399 -15.46 1.19 14.17
CA ASP A 399 -16.55 1.08 13.20
C ASP A 399 -17.03 2.45 12.71
N SER A 400 -16.20 3.50 12.81
CA SER A 400 -16.49 4.81 12.23
C SER A 400 -16.69 4.68 10.71
N PRO A 401 -17.77 5.23 10.13
CA PRO A 401 -17.95 5.25 8.67
C PRO A 401 -16.77 5.90 7.94
N VAL A 402 -16.24 6.99 8.49
CA VAL A 402 -15.11 7.74 7.96
C VAL A 402 -14.03 7.85 9.05
N ILE A 403 -12.77 7.68 8.66
CA ILE A 403 -11.62 8.09 9.47
C ILE A 403 -10.89 9.20 8.71
N ASN A 404 -10.82 10.40 9.34
CA ASN A 404 -10.00 11.50 8.87
C ASN A 404 -9.15 12.06 10.01
N PHE A 405 -8.70 13.31 9.95
CA PHE A 405 -7.87 13.87 11.01
C PHE A 405 -8.59 14.00 12.36
N ALA A 406 -9.93 14.14 12.38
CA ALA A 406 -10.70 14.31 13.62
C ALA A 406 -10.67 13.06 14.52
N ASN A 407 -10.53 11.87 13.92
CA ASN A 407 -10.48 10.59 14.63
C ASN A 407 -9.30 9.69 14.16
N LEU A 408 -8.20 10.30 13.69
CA LEU A 408 -7.06 9.61 13.10
C LEU A 408 -6.41 8.57 14.05
N ASN A 409 -6.49 8.80 15.36
CA ASN A 409 -6.04 7.81 16.34
C ASN A 409 -6.77 6.46 16.19
N LYS A 410 -8.02 6.42 15.71
CA LYS A 410 -8.74 5.15 15.50
C LYS A 410 -8.09 4.29 14.43
N LEU A 411 -7.51 4.89 13.39
CA LEU A 411 -6.72 4.16 12.40
C LEU A 411 -5.49 3.52 13.04
N THR A 412 -4.71 4.31 13.77
CA THR A 412 -3.46 3.81 14.38
C THR A 412 -3.70 2.84 15.52
N ASP A 413 -4.73 3.06 16.34
CA ASP A 413 -5.15 2.13 17.40
C ASP A 413 -5.67 0.81 16.80
N TYR A 414 -6.35 0.87 15.64
CA TYR A 414 -6.76 -0.33 14.91
C TYR A 414 -5.56 -1.17 14.46
N PHE A 415 -4.54 -0.53 13.89
CA PHE A 415 -3.30 -1.20 13.47
C PHE A 415 -2.42 -1.65 14.64
N ALA A 416 -2.61 -1.10 15.83
CA ALA A 416 -1.91 -1.52 17.04
C ALA A 416 -2.49 -2.81 17.67
N GLN A 417 -3.58 -3.38 17.14
CA GLN A 417 -4.11 -4.68 17.57
C GLN A 417 -3.14 -5.81 17.17
N ASP A 418 -2.98 -6.81 18.02
CA ASP A 418 -2.03 -7.91 17.83
C ASP A 418 -2.26 -8.68 16.51
N ALA A 419 -3.51 -8.79 16.07
CA ALA A 419 -3.87 -9.46 14.82
C ALA A 419 -3.33 -8.78 13.55
N LEU A 420 -2.99 -7.50 13.62
CA LEU A 420 -2.46 -6.73 12.47
C LEU A 420 -0.95 -6.50 12.53
N LYS A 421 -0.32 -6.76 13.67
CA LYS A 421 1.13 -6.57 13.83
C LYS A 421 1.94 -7.58 13.02
N LYS A 422 3.11 -7.16 12.56
CA LYS A 422 4.14 -8.04 12.02
C LYS A 422 5.21 -8.30 13.09
N ASN A 423 5.34 -9.54 13.53
CA ASN A 423 6.32 -9.91 14.58
C ASN A 423 6.22 -9.02 15.84
N GLY A 424 4.99 -8.68 16.27
CA GLY A 424 4.74 -7.82 17.42
C GLY A 424 4.92 -6.31 17.18
N VAL A 425 5.30 -5.90 15.97
CA VAL A 425 5.49 -4.49 15.59
C VAL A 425 4.30 -3.99 14.76
N VAL A 426 3.83 -2.78 15.06
CA VAL A 426 2.79 -2.12 14.25
C VAL A 426 3.31 -1.90 12.83
N ARG A 427 2.50 -2.21 11.82
CA ARG A 427 2.86 -2.04 10.41
C ARG A 427 3.09 -0.57 10.08
N HIS A 428 3.90 -0.30 9.07
CA HIS A 428 4.20 1.05 8.62
C HIS A 428 2.95 1.78 8.12
N ILE A 429 2.75 3.02 8.60
CA ILE A 429 1.62 3.87 8.21
C ILE A 429 2.18 5.22 7.75
N MET A 430 1.75 5.66 6.57
CA MET A 430 2.02 7.01 6.05
C MET A 430 0.71 7.67 5.64
N LEU A 431 0.64 8.99 5.76
CA LEU A 431 -0.37 9.80 5.10
C LEU A 431 0.25 10.36 3.82
N THR A 432 -0.31 10.01 2.67
CA THR A 432 0.37 10.20 1.38
C THR A 432 -0.39 11.07 0.40
N GLU A 433 -1.64 11.37 0.73
CA GLU A 433 -2.45 12.31 -0.02
C GLU A 433 -3.52 12.89 0.90
N GLU A 434 -3.39 14.15 1.20
CA GLU A 434 -4.32 14.96 1.98
C GLU A 434 -4.14 16.42 1.61
N GLY A 435 -5.22 17.19 1.70
CA GLY A 435 -5.21 18.61 1.37
C GLY A 435 -6.38 19.35 2.00
N PHE A 436 -6.23 20.66 2.16
CA PHE A 436 -7.25 21.55 2.70
C PHE A 436 -7.50 22.64 1.69
N THR A 437 -8.76 22.83 1.30
CA THR A 437 -9.08 23.87 0.32
C THR A 437 -8.94 25.28 0.90
N ALA A 438 -8.44 26.19 0.08
CA ALA A 438 -8.32 27.62 0.39
C ALA A 438 -9.51 28.43 -0.12
N THR A 439 -10.45 27.79 -0.81
CA THR A 439 -11.64 28.42 -1.37
C THR A 439 -12.89 27.60 -1.07
N ASN A 440 -13.98 28.29 -0.83
CA ASN A 440 -15.30 27.67 -0.62
C ASN A 440 -16.34 28.39 -1.46
N PRO A 441 -17.27 27.73 -2.11
CA PRO A 441 -18.26 28.35 -3.01
C PRO A 441 -19.12 29.43 -2.34
N THR A 442 -19.39 29.31 -1.04
CA THR A 442 -20.23 30.25 -0.30
C THR A 442 -19.48 31.30 0.50
N ARG A 443 -18.28 30.93 1.01
CA ARG A 443 -17.45 31.80 1.88
C ARG A 443 -16.33 32.53 1.13
N GLY A 444 -16.05 32.13 -0.12
CA GLY A 444 -14.97 32.70 -0.93
C GLY A 444 -13.57 32.24 -0.46
N ASN A 445 -12.68 33.18 -0.17
CA ASN A 445 -11.34 32.91 0.32
C ASN A 445 -11.35 32.48 1.79
N ILE A 446 -10.83 31.28 2.07
CA ILE A 446 -10.72 30.67 3.40
C ILE A 446 -9.26 30.18 3.68
N GLU A 447 -8.27 30.97 3.25
CA GLU A 447 -6.85 30.63 3.45
C GLU A 447 -6.44 30.57 4.94
N ASN A 448 -7.15 31.25 5.84
CA ASN A 448 -6.90 31.14 7.28
C ASN A 448 -7.28 29.74 7.79
N GLU A 449 -8.45 29.25 7.38
CA GLU A 449 -8.97 27.93 7.72
C GLU A 449 -8.09 26.84 7.10
N GLN A 450 -7.69 26.99 5.84
CA GLN A 450 -6.72 26.10 5.18
C GLN A 450 -5.43 25.96 5.99
N ALA A 451 -4.83 27.09 6.33
CA ALA A 451 -3.56 27.13 7.05
C ALA A 451 -3.68 26.61 8.50
N ALA A 452 -4.84 26.87 9.16
CA ALA A 452 -5.12 26.34 10.49
C ALA A 452 -5.37 24.82 10.47
N ALA A 453 -6.07 24.33 9.46
CA ALA A 453 -6.30 22.90 9.27
C ALA A 453 -4.99 22.13 9.05
N PHE A 454 -4.10 22.68 8.21
CA PHE A 454 -2.77 22.09 8.04
C PHE A 454 -1.97 22.08 9.35
N ALA A 455 -1.94 23.20 10.09
CA ALA A 455 -1.21 23.26 11.36
C ALA A 455 -1.71 22.22 12.37
N TYR A 456 -3.04 22.13 12.52
CA TYR A 456 -3.67 21.23 13.45
C TYR A 456 -3.45 19.76 13.05
N SER A 457 -3.70 19.39 11.80
CA SER A 457 -3.48 18.03 11.30
C SER A 457 -2.02 17.61 11.42
N TYR A 458 -1.07 18.49 11.10
CA TYR A 458 0.36 18.20 11.25
C TYR A 458 0.73 17.92 12.72
N TYR A 459 0.24 18.70 13.67
CA TYR A 459 0.52 18.47 15.09
C TYR A 459 -0.11 17.17 15.59
N LEU A 460 -1.29 16.78 15.11
CA LEU A 460 -1.88 15.46 15.39
C LEU A 460 -0.97 14.34 14.89
N VAL A 461 -0.50 14.45 13.66
CA VAL A 461 0.41 13.46 13.03
C VAL A 461 1.76 13.43 13.72
N ASP A 462 2.33 14.59 14.03
CA ASP A 462 3.64 14.69 14.69
C ASP A 462 3.63 14.04 16.07
N SER A 463 2.52 14.18 16.78
CA SER A 463 2.31 13.59 18.11
C SER A 463 1.94 12.11 18.09
N ASN A 464 1.62 11.53 16.93
CA ASN A 464 1.26 10.12 16.77
C ASN A 464 2.52 9.28 16.46
N PRO A 465 2.91 8.32 17.30
CA PRO A 465 4.15 7.56 17.12
C PRO A 465 4.13 6.58 15.94
N TYR A 466 2.94 6.22 15.42
CA TYR A 466 2.78 5.19 14.41
C TYR A 466 2.74 5.74 12.98
N ILE A 467 2.57 7.06 12.79
CA ILE A 467 2.57 7.67 11.47
C ILE A 467 3.97 8.19 11.16
N GLU A 468 4.53 7.77 10.04
CA GLU A 468 5.93 8.02 9.70
C GLU A 468 6.15 9.20 8.76
N ALA A 469 5.17 9.52 7.92
CA ALA A 469 5.22 10.63 6.97
C ALA A 469 3.85 11.25 6.78
N TYR A 470 3.85 12.56 6.43
CA TYR A 470 2.70 13.37 6.10
C TYR A 470 3.01 14.13 4.81
N ILE A 471 2.47 13.65 3.67
CA ILE A 471 2.78 14.18 2.33
C ILE A 471 1.59 15.00 1.84
N LEU A 472 1.66 16.31 2.05
CA LEU A 472 0.59 17.25 1.66
C LEU A 472 0.41 17.29 0.13
N SER A 473 -0.78 17.18 -0.33
CA SER A 473 -1.23 17.45 -1.70
C SER A 473 -1.86 18.84 -1.74
N ARG A 474 -1.17 19.87 -2.28
CA ARG A 474 0.03 19.87 -3.10
C ARG A 474 0.80 21.18 -3.00
N GLN A 475 1.96 21.26 -3.68
CA GLN A 475 2.75 22.50 -3.70
C GLN A 475 2.07 23.65 -4.43
N VAL A 476 1.50 23.39 -5.62
CA VAL A 476 0.82 24.37 -6.46
C VAL A 476 -0.58 23.84 -6.79
N ASP A 477 -1.59 24.69 -6.73
CA ASP A 477 -2.94 24.33 -7.18
C ASP A 477 -2.92 23.67 -8.57
N ALA A 478 -3.75 22.66 -8.77
CA ALA A 478 -4.01 22.10 -10.08
C ALA A 478 -5.25 22.76 -10.72
N PRO A 479 -5.18 23.28 -11.94
CA PRO A 479 -6.31 23.96 -12.56
C PRO A 479 -7.59 23.13 -12.64
N LEU A 480 -7.48 21.81 -12.84
CA LEU A 480 -8.63 20.88 -12.83
C LEU A 480 -9.32 20.81 -11.48
N GLU A 481 -8.54 20.73 -10.40
CA GLU A 481 -9.07 20.71 -9.02
C GLU A 481 -9.71 22.05 -8.65
N VAL A 482 -9.07 23.16 -9.03
CA VAL A 482 -9.63 24.51 -8.79
C VAL A 482 -10.99 24.67 -9.48
N ARG A 483 -11.14 24.18 -10.72
CA ARG A 483 -12.44 24.15 -11.42
C ARG A 483 -13.48 23.27 -10.72
N ALA A 484 -13.04 22.25 -10.01
CA ALA A 484 -13.90 21.40 -9.19
C ALA A 484 -14.17 21.98 -7.78
N GLY A 485 -13.66 23.19 -7.48
CA GLY A 485 -13.86 23.87 -6.19
C GLY A 485 -12.81 23.53 -5.12
N LEU A 486 -11.69 22.91 -5.50
CA LEU A 486 -10.64 22.49 -4.59
C LEU A 486 -9.33 23.23 -4.86
N SER A 487 -8.86 23.99 -3.88
CA SER A 487 -7.64 24.82 -3.96
C SER A 487 -6.66 24.41 -2.86
N PHE A 488 -5.95 23.29 -3.05
CA PHE A 488 -5.11 22.67 -2.02
C PHE A 488 -3.68 23.22 -1.93
N GLY A 489 -3.23 23.97 -2.96
CA GLY A 489 -1.83 24.39 -3.10
C GLY A 489 -1.32 25.30 -2.00
N LEU A 490 -0.02 25.19 -1.72
CA LEU A 490 0.75 26.23 -1.01
C LEU A 490 0.86 27.50 -1.86
N TRP A 491 0.78 27.33 -3.18
CA TRP A 491 0.75 28.37 -4.19
C TRP A 491 -0.54 28.30 -4.99
N THR A 492 -1.06 29.46 -5.38
CA THR A 492 -2.10 29.56 -6.40
C THR A 492 -1.56 29.20 -7.77
N CYS A 493 -2.40 28.71 -8.69
CA CYS A 493 -2.03 28.48 -10.09
C CYS A 493 -2.59 29.54 -11.04
N ASN A 494 -1.98 29.64 -12.22
CA ASN A 494 -2.51 30.46 -13.32
C ASN A 494 -3.63 29.72 -14.05
N MET A 495 -4.86 30.19 -13.92
CA MET A 495 -6.04 29.60 -14.57
C MET A 495 -6.17 29.89 -16.08
N ASN A 496 -5.30 30.72 -16.65
CA ASN A 496 -5.35 31.14 -18.05
C ASN A 496 -4.46 30.30 -18.99
N VAL A 497 -3.78 29.28 -18.46
CA VAL A 497 -2.84 28.42 -19.24
C VAL A 497 -3.35 26.98 -19.42
N GLY A 498 -4.67 26.79 -19.43
CA GLY A 498 -5.30 25.49 -19.55
C GLY A 498 -5.07 24.62 -18.30
N ASP A 499 -4.60 23.40 -18.50
CA ASP A 499 -4.33 22.45 -17.41
C ASP A 499 -2.87 22.46 -16.95
N GLU A 500 -2.01 23.33 -17.52
CA GLU A 500 -0.64 23.48 -17.08
C GLU A 500 -0.57 24.04 -15.65
N ILE A 501 0.18 23.36 -14.79
CA ILE A 501 0.43 23.84 -13.42
C ILE A 501 1.51 24.92 -13.48
N LYS A 502 1.12 26.16 -13.16
CA LYS A 502 2.02 27.32 -13.12
C LYS A 502 1.74 28.17 -11.89
N ALA A 503 2.67 28.21 -10.97
CA ALA A 503 2.56 28.97 -9.73
C ALA A 503 2.44 30.49 -9.98
N VAL A 504 1.64 31.18 -9.15
CA VAL A 504 1.42 32.63 -9.22
C VAL A 504 1.78 33.31 -7.90
N SER A 505 1.13 32.97 -6.79
CA SER A 505 1.32 33.61 -5.50
C SER A 505 1.28 32.63 -4.35
N LYS A 506 2.06 32.90 -3.31
CA LYS A 506 2.04 32.14 -2.05
C LYS A 506 0.74 32.40 -1.30
N ARG A 507 0.20 31.32 -0.74
CA ARG A 507 -0.89 31.40 0.26
C ARG A 507 -0.32 31.49 1.68
N LYS A 508 -1.18 31.78 2.64
CA LYS A 508 -0.82 31.80 4.07
C LYS A 508 -0.23 30.47 4.54
N ILE A 509 -0.76 29.34 4.08
CA ILE A 509 -0.28 27.99 4.40
C ILE A 509 1.21 27.79 4.05
N TRP A 510 1.77 28.51 3.07
CA TRP A 510 3.18 28.39 2.68
C TRP A 510 4.13 28.66 3.86
N ASN A 511 3.89 29.74 4.61
CA ASN A 511 4.71 30.08 5.80
C ASN A 511 4.49 29.06 6.92
N VAL A 512 3.23 28.63 7.15
CA VAL A 512 2.93 27.60 8.14
C VAL A 512 3.68 26.31 7.80
N PHE A 513 3.61 25.85 6.55
CA PHE A 513 4.30 24.64 6.08
C PHE A 513 5.83 24.77 6.25
N LYS A 514 6.41 25.91 5.86
CA LYS A 514 7.86 26.14 5.96
C LYS A 514 8.38 25.94 7.38
N TYR A 515 7.64 26.42 8.37
CA TYR A 515 8.10 26.47 9.76
C TYR A 515 7.49 25.43 10.68
N ILE A 516 6.55 24.60 10.22
CA ILE A 516 5.76 23.68 11.05
C ILE A 516 6.61 22.69 11.88
N ASP A 517 7.75 22.27 11.36
CA ASP A 517 8.68 21.33 11.98
C ASP A 517 9.92 22.00 12.61
N LYS A 518 9.91 23.34 12.74
CA LYS A 518 11.02 24.12 13.31
C LYS A 518 10.62 24.70 14.65
N ALA A 519 11.16 24.15 15.74
CA ALA A 519 10.81 24.47 17.12
C ALA A 519 10.72 25.97 17.42
N LYS A 520 11.69 26.75 16.97
CA LYS A 520 11.78 28.20 17.26
C LYS A 520 10.66 29.02 16.60
N TYR A 521 10.15 28.55 15.46
CA TYR A 521 9.29 29.39 14.60
C TYR A 521 7.86 28.85 14.46
N THR A 522 7.65 27.57 14.75
CA THR A 522 6.37 26.91 14.48
C THR A 522 5.22 27.55 15.25
N LEU A 523 5.39 27.89 16.53
CA LEU A 523 4.30 28.46 17.31
C LEU A 523 3.97 29.89 16.88
N ASP A 524 4.95 30.69 16.52
CA ASP A 524 4.70 32.06 16.03
C ASP A 524 3.90 31.99 14.72
N ASN A 525 4.22 31.04 13.84
CA ASN A 525 3.54 30.86 12.56
C ASN A 525 2.18 30.18 12.65
N THR A 526 1.85 29.53 13.78
CA THR A 526 0.58 28.84 14.00
C THR A 526 -0.28 29.46 15.09
N ASP A 527 0.13 30.56 15.72
CA ASP A 527 -0.61 31.20 16.82
C ASP A 527 -2.03 31.61 16.42
N PHE A 528 -2.18 32.17 15.21
CA PHE A 528 -3.46 32.56 14.64
C PHE A 528 -4.46 31.38 14.55
N ALA A 529 -3.96 30.16 14.33
CA ALA A 529 -4.80 28.99 14.17
C ALA A 529 -5.58 28.64 15.44
N LYS A 530 -5.05 29.00 16.61
CA LYS A 530 -5.75 28.82 17.88
C LYS A 530 -7.09 29.55 17.93
N SER A 531 -7.15 30.77 17.39
CA SER A 531 -8.42 31.52 17.32
C SER A 531 -9.41 30.90 16.30
N VAL A 532 -8.90 30.36 15.18
CA VAL A 532 -9.72 29.65 14.19
C VAL A 532 -10.34 28.37 14.78
N LEU A 533 -9.55 27.65 15.61
CA LEU A 533 -9.95 26.40 16.27
C LEU A 533 -10.74 26.61 17.58
N GLY A 534 -10.86 27.86 18.06
CA GLY A 534 -11.51 28.18 19.34
C GLY A 534 -10.78 27.64 20.57
N ILE A 535 -9.43 27.55 20.53
CA ILE A 535 -8.58 27.06 21.62
C ILE A 535 -7.63 28.12 22.14
N SER A 536 -7.14 27.96 23.37
CA SER A 536 -6.10 28.84 23.96
C SER A 536 -4.71 28.21 23.86
N LYS A 537 -4.63 26.89 23.86
CA LYS A 537 -3.38 26.12 23.77
C LYS A 537 -3.57 24.83 22.97
N TRP A 538 -2.52 24.38 22.27
CA TRP A 538 -2.55 23.18 21.42
C TRP A 538 -2.92 21.89 22.16
N GLN A 539 -2.55 21.77 23.46
CA GLN A 539 -2.86 20.61 24.29
C GLN A 539 -4.37 20.34 24.48
N GLU A 540 -5.23 21.32 24.19
CA GLU A 540 -6.68 21.13 24.25
C GLU A 540 -7.21 20.22 23.11
N LYS A 541 -6.53 20.19 21.97
CA LYS A 541 -6.94 19.45 20.78
C LYS A 541 -5.94 18.40 20.30
N VAL A 542 -4.66 18.50 20.71
CA VAL A 542 -3.59 17.61 20.26
C VAL A 542 -3.13 16.76 21.44
N PRO A 543 -3.52 15.47 21.49
CA PRO A 543 -3.03 14.56 22.53
C PRO A 543 -1.50 14.47 22.50
N ASN A 544 -0.88 14.47 23.68
CA ASN A 544 0.57 14.37 23.83
C ASN A 544 1.39 15.45 23.11
N PHE A 545 0.79 16.63 22.81
CA PHE A 545 1.52 17.74 22.24
C PHE A 545 2.71 18.12 23.13
N LYS A 546 3.93 17.92 22.62
CA LYS A 546 5.17 18.17 23.34
C LYS A 546 6.03 19.16 22.56
N TRP A 547 6.34 20.29 23.15
CA TRP A 547 7.34 21.26 22.68
C TRP A 547 8.71 20.62 22.42
N THR A 548 9.16 19.77 23.36
CA THR A 548 10.48 19.15 23.34
C THR A 548 10.70 18.23 22.14
N ALA A 549 9.66 17.63 21.58
CA ALA A 549 9.80 16.82 20.36
C ALA A 549 10.17 17.68 19.14
N GLN A 550 9.73 18.94 19.13
CA GLN A 550 10.07 19.90 18.08
C GLN A 550 11.40 20.63 18.34
N GLU A 551 11.79 20.82 19.60
CA GLU A 551 13.07 21.44 19.98
C GLU A 551 14.28 20.61 19.54
N ASN A 552 14.15 19.30 19.45
CA ASN A 552 15.23 18.40 19.02
C ASN A 552 15.38 18.30 17.49
N ARG A 553 14.57 19.00 16.71
CA ARG A 553 14.60 19.02 15.24
C ARG A 553 15.34 20.27 14.73
N ARG A 554 16.59 20.43 15.10
CA ARG A 554 17.44 21.52 14.63
C ARG A 554 18.12 21.22 13.30
#